data_c7502be8300d039b87469898f95ba141
#
_entry.id   c7502be8300d039b87469898f95ba141
#
_cell.length_a   1.000
_cell.length_b   1.000
_cell.length_c   1.000
_cell.angle_alpha   90.00
_cell.angle_beta   90.00
_cell.angle_gamma   90.00
#
_symmetry.space_group_name_H-M   'P 1'
#
loop_
_entity.id
_entity.type
_entity.pdbx_description
1 polymer ?
#
loop_
_entity_poly.entity_id
_entity_poly.type
_entity_poly.pdbx_seq_one_letter_code
_entity_poly.pdbx_strand_id
1 'polypeptide(L)'
;MKHTHQSARRHLLKNALGASVAPFVITSARAQNAPIKMKWANNVPVTHPSTVRIAEAVQAIKTESQGRVDIQVFPNNQLGGDTDMLSQVRSGAIDFFPLSGIILTSLVPVAGINGLAFVFKDDANVWAAMDGDLGAYVRQAISKVNLHAFELCLDNGFRNITTSTRPIHKPEDLKGLKIRVPVSPLWTSMFKALDAAPASINFSEVYSALQTKIVEGQENPLSIIEMAKLYEVQKYCSMTSHMWDGQWVLANQRRWKSLPQDAQALISKHLRQAALMQRGDMFKLNNSVQAKLQAHGVVFNFPDRSRFKEALAKAGFYQEWRKKFGEQPMALLEKYTGKLA
;
A
#
# COMPACT_ATOMS: atom_id res chain seq x y z
N MET A 1 45.99 72.67 -48.10
CA MET A 1 46.51 71.89 -49.18
C MET A 1 46.49 70.44 -48.72
N LYS A 2 45.48 69.71 -49.03
CA LYS A 2 45.23 68.81 -50.18
C LYS A 2 46.19 67.61 -50.25
N HIS A 3 45.55 66.43 -50.12
CA HIS A 3 45.89 65.11 -50.68
C HIS A 3 46.98 64.32 -49.91
N THR A 4 46.91 63.08 -49.59
CA THR A 4 46.21 61.86 -50.11
C THR A 4 46.58 60.73 -49.18
N HIS A 5 45.66 59.93 -48.71
CA HIS A 5 45.89 58.55 -48.22
C HIS A 5 44.66 57.71 -48.41
N GLN A 6 44.38 57.31 -49.63
CA GLN A 6 43.49 56.21 -49.95
C GLN A 6 44.31 55.14 -50.66
N SER A 7 44.86 54.16 -49.99
CA SER A 7 45.30 52.90 -50.62
C SER A 7 45.75 51.77 -49.72
N ALA A 8 45.30 51.74 -48.44
CA ALA A 8 45.74 50.67 -47.54
C ALA A 8 44.56 49.77 -47.02
N ARG A 9 43.39 49.82 -47.68
CA ARG A 9 42.18 49.06 -47.15
C ARG A 9 41.72 47.92 -48.10
N ARG A 10 42.51 47.50 -49.11
CA ARG A 10 42.02 46.49 -50.11
C ARG A 10 42.72 45.14 -50.08
N HIS A 11 43.65 44.83 -49.17
CA HIS A 11 44.38 43.56 -49.17
C HIS A 11 44.19 42.70 -47.89
N LEU A 12 43.23 42.99 -47.01
CA LEU A 12 42.99 42.22 -45.81
C LEU A 12 41.67 41.40 -45.83
N LEU A 13 41.06 41.24 -46.99
CA LEU A 13 39.75 40.54 -47.12
C LEU A 13 39.80 39.26 -48.00
N LYS A 14 40.94 38.59 -48.16
CA LYS A 14 41.04 37.38 -48.99
C LYS A 14 41.54 36.10 -48.24
N ASN A 15 41.80 36.11 -46.95
CA ASN A 15 42.31 34.91 -46.25
C ASN A 15 41.45 34.51 -45.00
N ALA A 16 40.14 34.70 -45.04
CA ALA A 16 39.24 34.26 -43.96
C ALA A 16 38.08 33.38 -44.48
N LEU A 17 38.44 32.38 -45.34
CA LEU A 17 37.47 31.33 -45.73
C LEU A 17 38.14 29.96 -45.56
N GLY A 18 38.13 29.44 -44.36
CA GLY A 18 38.73 28.14 -44.04
C GLY A 18 38.47 27.71 -42.60
N ALA A 19 37.48 28.29 -41.92
CA ALA A 19 37.04 27.74 -40.66
C ALA A 19 36.01 26.62 -40.95
N SER A 20 36.48 25.38 -40.99
CA SER A 20 35.67 24.19 -40.98
C SER A 20 34.71 24.22 -39.78
N VAL A 21 33.42 24.40 -40.07
CA VAL A 21 32.34 24.16 -39.11
C VAL A 21 32.32 22.66 -38.84
N ALA A 22 33.08 22.23 -37.83
CA ALA A 22 32.89 20.92 -37.27
C ALA A 22 31.48 20.90 -36.66
N PRO A 23 30.58 20.00 -37.02
CA PRO A 23 29.29 19.88 -36.36
C PRO A 23 29.57 19.52 -34.91
N PHE A 24 29.24 20.42 -33.97
CA PHE A 24 29.11 20.07 -32.59
C PHE A 24 27.97 19.04 -32.49
N VAL A 25 28.33 17.77 -32.61
CA VAL A 25 27.48 16.68 -32.15
C VAL A 25 27.43 16.80 -30.63
N ILE A 26 26.49 17.60 -30.14
CA ILE A 26 26.11 17.57 -28.74
C ILE A 26 25.52 16.19 -28.55
N THR A 27 26.34 15.28 -28.08
CA THR A 27 25.92 13.93 -27.73
C THR A 27 24.90 14.07 -26.63
N SER A 28 23.64 13.76 -26.96
CA SER A 28 22.50 13.57 -25.99
C SER A 28 22.76 12.47 -24.96
N ALA A 29 23.99 11.92 -24.92
CA ALA A 29 24.40 10.84 -24.00
C ALA A 29 24.38 11.24 -22.51
N ARG A 30 24.40 12.55 -22.19
CA ARG A 30 24.33 12.97 -20.77
C ARG A 30 22.93 12.90 -20.17
N ALA A 31 21.89 12.98 -20.96
CA ALA A 31 20.50 12.89 -20.43
C ALA A 31 20.10 11.44 -20.09
N GLN A 32 20.72 10.44 -20.72
CA GLN A 32 20.45 9.02 -20.47
C GLN A 32 21.10 8.49 -19.17
N ASN A 33 22.08 9.20 -18.59
CA ASN A 33 22.85 8.76 -17.42
C ASN A 33 22.54 9.52 -16.13
N ALA A 34 21.58 10.45 -16.11
CA ALA A 34 21.20 11.14 -14.87
C ALA A 34 20.57 10.14 -13.90
N PRO A 35 21.01 10.14 -12.61
CA PRO A 35 20.45 9.23 -11.61
C PRO A 35 18.94 9.47 -11.42
N ILE A 36 18.17 8.40 -11.46
CA ILE A 36 16.72 8.39 -11.19
C ILE A 36 16.55 8.26 -9.70
N LYS A 37 16.37 9.40 -9.00
CA LYS A 37 16.12 9.42 -7.57
C LYS A 37 14.63 9.31 -7.29
N MET A 38 14.25 8.41 -6.38
CA MET A 38 12.87 8.10 -6.03
C MET A 38 12.72 7.93 -4.51
N LYS A 39 11.49 8.11 -4.02
CA LYS A 39 11.13 7.96 -2.62
C LYS A 39 10.10 6.84 -2.45
N TRP A 40 10.38 5.96 -1.51
CA TRP A 40 9.47 4.92 -1.04
C TRP A 40 8.99 5.24 0.37
N ALA A 41 7.70 5.49 0.56
CA ALA A 41 7.10 5.63 1.89
C ALA A 41 6.60 4.29 2.41
N ASN A 42 6.63 4.10 3.73
CA ASN A 42 6.01 2.96 4.40
C ASN A 42 5.48 3.39 5.78
N ASN A 43 4.34 2.83 6.18
CA ASN A 43 3.72 3.10 7.48
C ASN A 43 4.20 2.16 8.60
N VAL A 44 4.87 1.05 8.27
CA VAL A 44 5.38 0.06 9.22
C VAL A 44 6.88 0.26 9.51
N PRO A 45 7.39 -0.27 10.65
CA PRO A 45 8.77 -0.09 11.07
C PRO A 45 9.78 -0.84 10.19
N VAL A 46 11.07 -0.53 10.37
CA VAL A 46 12.19 -1.14 9.64
C VAL A 46 12.26 -2.66 9.78
N THR A 47 11.78 -3.20 10.90
CA THR A 47 11.79 -4.63 11.22
C THR A 47 10.64 -5.41 10.60
N HIS A 48 9.63 -4.73 10.06
CA HIS A 48 8.50 -5.40 9.42
C HIS A 48 8.92 -6.07 8.12
N PRO A 49 8.47 -7.31 7.81
CA PRO A 49 8.83 -8.01 6.58
C PRO A 49 8.62 -7.20 5.30
N SER A 50 7.57 -6.37 5.24
CA SER A 50 7.35 -5.45 4.12
C SER A 50 8.52 -4.48 3.93
N THR A 51 8.99 -3.82 5.01
CA THR A 51 10.10 -2.87 4.91
C THR A 51 11.43 -3.58 4.63
N VAL A 52 11.68 -4.73 5.28
CA VAL A 52 12.89 -5.51 5.08
C VAL A 52 13.04 -5.93 3.61
N ARG A 53 12.00 -6.56 3.03
CA ARG A 53 12.06 -7.05 1.65
C ARG A 53 12.10 -5.93 0.62
N ILE A 54 11.47 -4.80 0.89
CA ILE A 54 11.59 -3.62 0.03
C ILE A 54 12.99 -3.00 0.11
N ALA A 55 13.60 -2.92 1.29
CA ALA A 55 14.97 -2.43 1.43
C ALA A 55 15.97 -3.30 0.65
N GLU A 56 15.81 -4.63 0.71
CA GLU A 56 16.62 -5.58 -0.08
C GLU A 56 16.39 -5.37 -1.59
N ALA A 57 15.13 -5.23 -2.02
CA ALA A 57 14.82 -5.00 -3.43
C ALA A 57 15.42 -3.67 -3.94
N VAL A 58 15.31 -2.61 -3.16
CA VAL A 58 15.86 -1.29 -3.48
C VAL A 58 17.39 -1.35 -3.60
N GLN A 59 18.07 -2.06 -2.70
CA GLN A 59 19.50 -2.27 -2.78
C GLN A 59 19.91 -3.08 -4.02
N ALA A 60 19.15 -4.13 -4.35
CA ALA A 60 19.39 -4.93 -5.56
C ALA A 60 19.17 -4.11 -6.83
N ILE A 61 18.11 -3.29 -6.90
CA ILE A 61 17.85 -2.34 -8.00
C ILE A 61 19.02 -1.37 -8.16
N LYS A 62 19.51 -0.79 -7.07
CA LYS A 62 20.64 0.14 -7.10
C LYS A 62 21.91 -0.53 -7.62
N THR A 63 22.20 -1.75 -7.16
CA THR A 63 23.37 -2.52 -7.60
C THR A 63 23.26 -2.90 -9.07
N GLU A 64 22.14 -3.51 -9.52
CA GLU A 64 21.95 -3.97 -10.91
C GLU A 64 21.90 -2.81 -11.89
N SER A 65 21.38 -1.64 -11.47
CA SER A 65 21.38 -0.42 -12.28
C SER A 65 22.70 0.37 -12.23
N GLN A 66 23.72 -0.13 -11.52
CA GLN A 66 24.99 0.57 -11.29
C GLN A 66 24.80 1.99 -10.71
N GLY A 67 23.82 2.14 -9.80
CA GLY A 67 23.47 3.39 -9.15
C GLY A 67 22.59 4.34 -9.98
N ARG A 68 22.19 3.96 -11.19
CA ARG A 68 21.30 4.77 -12.03
C ARG A 68 19.89 4.92 -11.43
N VAL A 69 19.38 3.89 -10.78
CA VAL A 69 18.11 3.95 -10.04
C VAL A 69 18.41 3.91 -8.56
N ASP A 70 18.07 5.00 -7.85
CA ASP A 70 18.32 5.16 -6.42
C ASP A 70 16.99 5.48 -5.71
N ILE A 71 16.48 4.52 -4.94
CA ILE A 71 15.22 4.62 -4.22
C ILE A 71 15.52 4.74 -2.73
N GLN A 72 15.13 5.83 -2.11
CA GLN A 72 15.26 6.03 -0.66
C GLN A 72 13.99 5.58 0.05
N VAL A 73 14.13 4.70 1.07
CA VAL A 73 13.02 4.18 1.87
C VAL A 73 12.82 5.02 3.13
N PHE A 74 11.57 5.43 3.38
CA PHE A 74 11.12 6.19 4.55
C PHE A 74 10.06 5.36 5.30
N PRO A 75 10.47 4.56 6.30
CA PRO A 75 9.57 3.71 7.07
C PRO A 75 8.84 4.47 8.18
N ASN A 76 7.96 3.75 8.91
CA ASN A 76 7.39 4.19 10.18
C ASN A 76 6.69 5.56 10.13
N ASN A 77 5.89 5.80 9.09
CA ASN A 77 5.13 7.05 8.89
C ASN A 77 6.00 8.33 8.84
N GLN A 78 7.30 8.24 8.48
CA GLN A 78 8.18 9.42 8.41
C GLN A 78 7.69 10.50 7.45
N LEU A 79 6.88 10.15 6.45
CA LEU A 79 6.34 11.08 5.47
C LEU A 79 4.85 11.44 5.72
N GLY A 80 4.32 11.12 6.90
CA GLY A 80 2.93 11.41 7.29
C GLY A 80 2.08 10.16 7.52
N GLY A 81 0.80 10.34 7.83
CA GLY A 81 -0.17 9.25 7.95
C GLY A 81 -0.56 8.65 6.61
N ASP A 82 -1.33 7.57 6.63
CA ASP A 82 -1.73 6.84 5.41
C ASP A 82 -2.45 7.74 4.38
N THR A 83 -3.32 8.61 4.84
CA THR A 83 -4.06 9.56 3.98
C THR A 83 -3.15 10.63 3.38
N ASP A 84 -2.14 11.10 4.14
CA ASP A 84 -1.17 12.07 3.68
C ASP A 84 -0.27 11.45 2.61
N MET A 85 0.28 10.24 2.89
CA MET A 85 1.13 9.52 1.95
C MET A 85 0.36 9.12 0.68
N LEU A 86 -0.93 8.76 0.77
CA LEU A 86 -1.78 8.54 -0.41
C LEU A 86 -1.91 9.80 -1.26
N SER A 87 -2.13 10.95 -0.64
CA SER A 87 -2.17 12.23 -1.34
C SER A 87 -0.84 12.56 -2.01
N GLN A 88 0.28 12.32 -1.32
CA GLN A 88 1.62 12.57 -1.81
C GLN A 88 2.01 11.64 -2.98
N VAL A 89 1.67 10.34 -2.95
CA VAL A 89 1.94 9.46 -4.09
C VAL A 89 1.09 9.83 -5.31
N ARG A 90 -0.14 10.28 -5.12
CA ARG A 90 -0.99 10.76 -6.22
C ARG A 90 -0.48 12.04 -6.85
N SER A 91 0.05 12.98 -6.06
CA SER A 91 0.64 14.23 -6.56
C SER A 91 2.04 14.04 -7.15
N GLY A 92 2.75 12.96 -6.78
CA GLY A 92 4.13 12.68 -7.20
C GLY A 92 5.20 13.23 -6.25
N ALA A 93 4.83 13.69 -5.06
CA ALA A 93 5.79 14.07 -4.00
C ALA A 93 6.50 12.84 -3.41
N ILE A 94 5.83 11.69 -3.46
CA ILE A 94 6.35 10.34 -3.16
C ILE A 94 6.19 9.51 -4.44
N ASP A 95 7.16 8.65 -4.75
CA ASP A 95 7.11 7.80 -5.93
C ASP A 95 6.39 6.48 -5.67
N PHE A 96 6.61 5.87 -4.50
CA PHE A 96 6.04 4.58 -4.13
C PHE A 96 5.45 4.58 -2.72
N PHE A 97 4.33 3.86 -2.55
CA PHE A 97 3.71 3.65 -1.25
C PHE A 97 2.87 2.35 -1.23
N PRO A 98 3.18 1.36 -0.38
CA PRO A 98 2.32 0.20 -0.16
C PRO A 98 1.14 0.60 0.74
N LEU A 99 -0.08 0.45 0.23
CA LEU A 99 -1.28 0.87 0.94
C LEU A 99 -2.35 -0.23 0.94
N SER A 100 -2.98 -0.43 2.08
CA SER A 100 -4.14 -1.32 2.22
C SER A 100 -5.26 -0.93 1.26
N GLY A 101 -5.81 -1.93 0.56
CA GLY A 101 -6.91 -1.72 -0.38
C GLY A 101 -8.14 -1.09 0.27
N ILE A 102 -8.37 -1.34 1.57
CA ILE A 102 -9.52 -0.75 2.28
C ILE A 102 -9.41 0.77 2.44
N ILE A 103 -8.20 1.33 2.57
CA ILE A 103 -8.01 2.78 2.65
C ILE A 103 -8.25 3.41 1.27
N LEU A 104 -7.91 2.69 0.19
CA LEU A 104 -8.19 3.13 -1.18
C LEU A 104 -9.69 3.21 -1.50
N THR A 105 -10.59 2.60 -0.72
CA THR A 105 -12.05 2.64 -0.99
C THR A 105 -12.63 4.04 -1.04
N SER A 106 -12.01 4.99 -0.38
CA SER A 106 -12.42 6.41 -0.44
C SER A 106 -12.20 7.02 -1.82
N LEU A 107 -11.27 6.48 -2.60
CA LEU A 107 -10.88 6.96 -3.92
C LEU A 107 -11.32 6.01 -5.05
N VAL A 108 -11.17 4.72 -4.82
CA VAL A 108 -11.49 3.64 -5.75
C VAL A 108 -12.27 2.58 -4.96
N PRO A 109 -13.61 2.63 -4.92
CA PRO A 109 -14.40 1.73 -4.07
C PRO A 109 -13.98 0.26 -4.22
N VAL A 110 -13.82 -0.24 -5.45
CA VAL A 110 -13.47 -1.65 -5.71
C VAL A 110 -12.08 -2.05 -5.24
N ALA A 111 -11.18 -1.10 -4.93
CA ALA A 111 -9.86 -1.42 -4.40
C ALA A 111 -9.90 -2.10 -3.02
N GLY A 112 -11.01 -1.96 -2.29
CA GLY A 112 -11.23 -2.62 -1.01
C GLY A 112 -11.99 -3.95 -1.10
N ILE A 113 -12.27 -4.48 -2.28
CA ILE A 113 -13.10 -5.70 -2.44
C ILE A 113 -12.50 -6.92 -1.73
N ASN A 114 -11.17 -7.02 -1.66
CA ASN A 114 -10.48 -8.04 -0.88
C ASN A 114 -10.72 -7.92 0.63
N GLY A 115 -11.13 -6.74 1.09
CA GLY A 115 -11.49 -6.45 2.47
C GLY A 115 -12.97 -6.64 2.78
N LEU A 116 -13.77 -7.15 1.87
CA LEU A 116 -15.15 -7.51 2.20
C LEU A 116 -15.15 -8.58 3.30
N ALA A 117 -15.94 -8.35 4.36
CA ALA A 117 -15.82 -9.14 5.57
C ALA A 117 -16.16 -10.63 5.36
N PHE A 118 -15.38 -11.52 5.96
CA PHE A 118 -15.58 -12.98 6.00
C PHE A 118 -15.68 -13.70 4.64
N VAL A 119 -15.13 -13.10 3.58
CA VAL A 119 -15.22 -13.71 2.23
C VAL A 119 -14.12 -14.75 1.98
N PHE A 120 -12.89 -14.48 2.39
CA PHE A 120 -11.80 -15.44 2.23
C PHE A 120 -11.68 -16.38 3.43
N LYS A 121 -11.43 -17.64 3.13
CA LYS A 121 -11.27 -18.68 4.16
C LYS A 121 -9.82 -18.89 4.58
N ASP A 122 -8.87 -18.72 3.65
CA ASP A 122 -7.45 -18.97 3.83
C ASP A 122 -6.59 -18.19 2.81
N ASP A 123 -5.28 -18.21 3.00
CA ASP A 123 -4.30 -17.52 2.14
C ASP A 123 -4.30 -18.06 0.70
N ALA A 124 -4.50 -19.38 0.49
CA ALA A 124 -4.52 -19.95 -0.85
C ALA A 124 -5.68 -19.38 -1.67
N ASN A 125 -6.83 -19.21 -1.02
CA ASN A 125 -8.03 -18.61 -1.62
C ASN A 125 -7.81 -17.13 -1.95
N VAL A 126 -7.11 -16.41 -1.07
CA VAL A 126 -6.70 -15.02 -1.28
C VAL A 126 -5.79 -14.89 -2.51
N TRP A 127 -4.72 -15.66 -2.56
CA TRP A 127 -3.73 -15.54 -3.64
C TRP A 127 -4.31 -15.94 -4.99
N ALA A 128 -5.17 -16.96 -5.03
CA ALA A 128 -5.87 -17.32 -6.26
C ALA A 128 -6.69 -16.16 -6.82
N ALA A 129 -7.36 -15.37 -5.96
CA ALA A 129 -8.17 -14.24 -6.36
C ALA A 129 -7.30 -12.99 -6.70
N MET A 130 -6.35 -12.63 -5.82
CA MET A 130 -5.63 -11.37 -5.91
C MET A 130 -4.49 -11.39 -6.94
N ASP A 131 -3.90 -12.55 -7.22
CA ASP A 131 -2.95 -12.72 -8.33
C ASP A 131 -3.66 -13.04 -9.66
N GLY A 132 -4.95 -13.39 -9.60
CA GLY A 132 -5.81 -13.72 -10.73
C GLY A 132 -6.57 -12.52 -11.32
N ASP A 133 -7.72 -12.84 -11.91
CA ASP A 133 -8.57 -11.91 -12.64
C ASP A 133 -9.20 -10.82 -11.75
N LEU A 134 -9.54 -11.13 -10.49
CA LEU A 134 -10.01 -10.13 -9.53
C LEU A 134 -8.94 -9.05 -9.28
N GLY A 135 -7.71 -9.46 -8.97
CA GLY A 135 -6.61 -8.50 -8.76
C GLY A 135 -6.29 -7.69 -10.01
N ALA A 136 -6.35 -8.31 -11.20
CA ALA A 136 -6.17 -7.60 -12.47
C ALA A 136 -7.24 -6.50 -12.66
N TYR A 137 -8.51 -6.81 -12.37
CA TYR A 137 -9.61 -5.84 -12.41
C TYR A 137 -9.37 -4.66 -11.47
N VAL A 138 -8.96 -4.94 -10.22
CA VAL A 138 -8.69 -3.91 -9.23
C VAL A 138 -7.53 -3.00 -9.66
N ARG A 139 -6.42 -3.58 -10.16
CA ARG A 139 -5.29 -2.78 -10.69
C ARG A 139 -5.72 -1.86 -11.82
N GLN A 140 -6.57 -2.34 -12.72
CA GLN A 140 -7.13 -1.52 -13.80
C GLN A 140 -7.98 -0.35 -13.24
N ALA A 141 -8.80 -0.61 -12.20
CA ALA A 141 -9.57 0.45 -11.56
C ALA A 141 -8.68 1.50 -10.89
N ILE A 142 -7.63 1.08 -10.19
CA ILE A 142 -6.64 1.95 -9.55
C ILE A 142 -5.94 2.85 -10.59
N SER A 143 -5.65 2.34 -11.79
CA SER A 143 -4.97 3.11 -12.83
C SER A 143 -5.74 4.34 -13.31
N LYS A 144 -7.06 4.39 -13.09
CA LYS A 144 -7.93 5.51 -13.50
C LYS A 144 -7.79 6.76 -12.62
N VAL A 145 -7.10 6.65 -11.47
CA VAL A 145 -6.96 7.75 -10.49
C VAL A 145 -5.52 8.25 -10.34
N ASN A 146 -4.72 8.19 -11.41
CA ASN A 146 -3.32 8.58 -11.46
C ASN A 146 -2.39 7.75 -10.54
N LEU A 147 -2.76 6.51 -10.27
CA LEU A 147 -1.94 5.53 -9.56
C LEU A 147 -1.61 4.35 -10.47
N HIS A 148 -0.42 3.80 -10.32
CA HIS A 148 -0.02 2.51 -10.87
C HIS A 148 0.06 1.51 -9.72
N ALA A 149 -0.65 0.40 -9.82
CA ALA A 149 -0.53 -0.70 -8.86
C ALA A 149 0.30 -1.83 -9.47
N PHE A 150 1.32 -2.28 -8.74
CA PHE A 150 2.17 -3.40 -9.17
C PHE A 150 1.41 -4.72 -9.13
N GLU A 151 1.96 -5.72 -9.82
CA GLU A 151 1.29 -6.99 -10.09
C GLU A 151 0.84 -7.72 -8.83
N LEU A 152 1.72 -7.81 -7.83
CA LEU A 152 1.47 -8.56 -6.60
C LEU A 152 1.24 -7.65 -5.41
N CYS A 153 0.23 -7.99 -4.58
CA CYS A 153 0.05 -7.38 -3.27
C CYS A 153 1.07 -7.95 -2.28
N LEU A 154 1.49 -7.11 -1.34
CA LEU A 154 2.13 -7.55 -0.11
C LEU A 154 1.07 -8.12 0.84
N ASP A 155 1.44 -9.13 1.61
CA ASP A 155 0.62 -9.67 2.69
C ASP A 155 0.71 -8.79 3.93
N ASN A 156 -0.43 -8.55 4.56
CA ASN A 156 -0.48 -8.00 5.91
C ASN A 156 -1.12 -9.02 6.87
N GLY A 157 -1.93 -9.93 6.36
CA GLY A 157 -2.54 -11.04 7.07
C GLY A 157 -4.01 -10.82 7.43
N PHE A 158 -4.62 -11.83 8.03
CA PHE A 158 -5.98 -11.76 8.54
C PHE A 158 -6.06 -10.90 9.80
N ARG A 159 -7.05 -10.01 9.83
CA ARG A 159 -7.23 -9.02 10.90
C ARG A 159 -8.12 -9.58 12.01
N ASN A 160 -7.78 -9.23 13.24
CA ASN A 160 -8.43 -9.68 14.47
C ASN A 160 -8.76 -8.48 15.35
N ILE A 161 -9.82 -8.59 16.18
CA ILE A 161 -10.25 -7.50 17.05
C ILE A 161 -9.50 -7.58 18.38
N THR A 162 -8.91 -6.45 18.81
CA THR A 162 -8.40 -6.32 20.18
C THR A 162 -9.20 -5.30 20.97
N THR A 163 -9.28 -5.50 22.28
CA THR A 163 -9.98 -4.62 23.22
C THR A 163 -9.22 -4.53 24.53
N SER A 164 -9.43 -3.42 25.26
CA SER A 164 -8.86 -3.23 26.59
C SER A 164 -9.76 -3.75 27.71
N THR A 165 -11.07 -3.86 27.49
CA THR A 165 -12.08 -4.05 28.53
C THR A 165 -12.66 -5.46 28.63
N ARG A 166 -13.01 -6.09 27.50
CA ARG A 166 -13.66 -7.41 27.44
C ARG A 166 -13.37 -8.14 26.13
N PRO A 167 -13.33 -9.48 26.11
CA PRO A 167 -13.23 -10.24 24.86
C PRO A 167 -14.54 -10.13 24.06
N ILE A 168 -14.44 -10.33 22.74
CA ILE A 168 -15.58 -10.39 21.83
C ILE A 168 -15.84 -11.87 21.49
N HIS A 169 -16.97 -12.42 21.92
CA HIS A 169 -17.38 -13.80 21.67
C HIS A 169 -18.44 -13.90 20.58
N LYS A 170 -19.23 -12.85 20.39
CA LYS A 170 -20.38 -12.80 19.47
C LYS A 170 -20.60 -11.38 18.96
N PRO A 171 -21.35 -11.19 17.87
CA PRO A 171 -21.61 -9.85 17.29
C PRO A 171 -22.17 -8.85 18.31
N GLU A 172 -23.06 -9.31 19.20
CA GLU A 172 -23.72 -8.45 20.20
C GLU A 172 -22.74 -7.83 21.19
N ASP A 173 -21.54 -8.43 21.38
CA ASP A 173 -20.49 -7.89 22.25
C ASP A 173 -19.83 -6.62 21.66
N LEU A 174 -20.06 -6.36 20.36
CA LEU A 174 -19.59 -5.15 19.68
C LEU A 174 -20.50 -3.94 19.91
N LYS A 175 -21.74 -4.16 20.41
CA LYS A 175 -22.71 -3.08 20.57
C LYS A 175 -22.15 -1.93 21.41
N GLY A 176 -22.12 -0.74 20.81
CA GLY A 176 -21.63 0.49 21.44
C GLY A 176 -20.10 0.54 21.66
N LEU A 177 -19.33 -0.49 21.28
CA LEU A 177 -17.89 -0.50 21.44
C LEU A 177 -17.27 0.62 20.58
N LYS A 178 -16.55 1.53 21.23
CA LYS A 178 -15.73 2.53 20.54
C LYS A 178 -14.51 1.84 19.96
N ILE A 179 -14.55 1.54 18.67
CA ILE A 179 -13.49 0.81 17.98
C ILE A 179 -12.82 1.69 16.93
N ARG A 180 -11.48 1.76 16.97
CA ARG A 180 -10.72 2.38 15.89
C ARG A 180 -10.76 1.50 14.65
N VAL A 181 -11.04 2.10 13.52
CA VAL A 181 -10.91 1.50 12.20
C VAL A 181 -9.99 2.33 11.30
N PRO A 182 -9.34 1.77 10.28
CA PRO A 182 -8.68 2.54 9.23
C PRO A 182 -9.63 3.54 8.58
N VAL A 183 -9.08 4.58 7.94
CA VAL A 183 -9.88 5.58 7.22
C VAL A 183 -10.48 4.93 5.96
N SER A 184 -11.65 4.31 6.15
CA SER A 184 -12.32 3.51 5.11
C SER A 184 -13.84 3.52 5.30
N PRO A 185 -14.59 3.92 4.27
CA PRO A 185 -16.06 3.80 4.29
C PRO A 185 -16.54 2.35 4.44
N LEU A 186 -15.83 1.38 3.84
CA LEU A 186 -16.12 -0.05 3.95
C LEU A 186 -16.05 -0.50 5.42
N TRP A 187 -14.98 -0.13 6.12
CA TRP A 187 -14.75 -0.54 7.50
C TRP A 187 -15.71 0.13 8.47
N THR A 188 -15.94 1.42 8.26
CA THR A 188 -16.92 2.16 9.06
C THR A 188 -18.32 1.56 8.92
N SER A 189 -18.76 1.19 7.69
CA SER A 189 -20.06 0.57 7.49
C SER A 189 -20.15 -0.83 8.08
N MET A 190 -19.07 -1.63 7.99
CA MET A 190 -19.03 -2.97 8.58
C MET A 190 -19.25 -2.96 10.08
N PHE A 191 -18.48 -2.15 10.81
CA PHE A 191 -18.62 -2.08 12.27
C PHE A 191 -19.91 -1.41 12.72
N LYS A 192 -20.44 -0.44 11.95
CA LYS A 192 -21.80 0.08 12.18
C LYS A 192 -22.89 -0.97 11.99
N ALA A 193 -22.76 -1.83 10.98
CA ALA A 193 -23.69 -2.95 10.74
C ALA A 193 -23.66 -4.00 11.87
N LEU A 194 -22.63 -3.99 12.71
CA LEU A 194 -22.48 -4.80 13.93
C LEU A 194 -22.78 -4.00 15.21
N ASP A 195 -23.50 -2.86 15.11
CA ASP A 195 -23.86 -1.97 16.20
C ASP A 195 -22.68 -1.37 16.99
N ALA A 196 -21.44 -1.44 16.49
CA ALA A 196 -20.30 -0.78 17.09
C ALA A 196 -20.29 0.73 16.82
N ALA A 197 -19.45 1.46 17.54
CA ALA A 197 -19.16 2.89 17.35
C ALA A 197 -17.77 3.08 16.72
N PRO A 198 -17.60 2.89 15.39
CA PRO A 198 -16.30 2.99 14.73
C PRO A 198 -15.82 4.43 14.65
N ALA A 199 -14.55 4.65 14.97
CA ALA A 199 -13.81 5.89 14.78
C ALA A 199 -12.72 5.68 13.72
N SER A 200 -12.78 6.44 12.62
CA SER A 200 -11.78 6.41 11.54
C SER A 200 -10.55 7.22 11.94
N ILE A 201 -9.43 6.54 12.19
CA ILE A 201 -8.19 7.14 12.69
C ILE A 201 -7.02 6.56 11.89
N ASN A 202 -6.05 7.40 11.46
CA ASN A 202 -4.84 6.95 10.79
C ASN A 202 -4.02 6.01 11.68
N PHE A 203 -3.27 5.08 11.06
CA PHE A 203 -2.49 4.10 11.81
C PHE A 203 -1.45 4.74 12.75
N SER A 204 -0.84 5.85 12.33
CA SER A 204 0.12 6.63 13.15
C SER A 204 -0.42 7.09 14.51
N GLU A 205 -1.75 7.18 14.66
CA GLU A 205 -2.42 7.69 15.85
C GLU A 205 -3.06 6.61 16.72
N VAL A 206 -3.02 5.34 16.28
CA VAL A 206 -3.76 4.23 16.93
C VAL A 206 -3.31 4.02 18.36
N TYR A 207 -1.99 3.94 18.60
CA TYR A 207 -1.47 3.68 19.94
C TYR A 207 -1.91 4.77 20.93
N SER A 208 -1.79 6.04 20.58
CA SER A 208 -2.20 7.15 21.45
C SER A 208 -3.70 7.21 21.66
N ALA A 209 -4.51 6.91 20.63
CA ALA A 209 -5.97 6.87 20.76
C ALA A 209 -6.45 5.75 21.71
N LEU A 210 -5.78 4.59 21.71
CA LEU A 210 -6.02 3.49 22.64
C LEU A 210 -5.53 3.83 24.06
N GLN A 211 -4.33 4.40 24.16
CA GLN A 211 -3.74 4.78 25.46
C GLN A 211 -4.58 5.83 26.20
N THR A 212 -5.08 6.82 25.47
CA THR A 212 -5.95 7.89 26.02
C THR A 212 -7.42 7.48 26.14
N LYS A 213 -7.76 6.24 25.73
CA LYS A 213 -9.13 5.69 25.77
C LYS A 213 -10.16 6.48 24.93
N ILE A 214 -9.69 7.20 23.90
CA ILE A 214 -10.57 7.78 22.86
C ILE A 214 -11.34 6.64 22.18
N VAL A 215 -10.66 5.49 21.98
CA VAL A 215 -11.25 4.22 21.57
C VAL A 215 -10.87 3.11 22.54
N GLU A 216 -11.73 2.10 22.68
CA GLU A 216 -11.56 0.96 23.59
C GLU A 216 -10.96 -0.26 22.90
N GLY A 217 -11.09 -0.31 21.58
CA GLY A 217 -10.61 -1.40 20.74
C GLY A 217 -10.09 -0.92 19.40
N GLN A 218 -9.45 -1.85 18.72
CA GLN A 218 -8.98 -1.72 17.35
C GLN A 218 -8.98 -3.09 16.68
N GLU A 219 -8.67 -3.16 15.38
CA GLU A 219 -8.51 -4.41 14.66
C GLU A 219 -7.31 -4.32 13.72
N ASN A 220 -6.50 -5.37 13.71
CA ASN A 220 -5.29 -5.50 12.89
C ASN A 220 -4.85 -6.97 12.81
N PRO A 221 -3.95 -7.31 11.88
CA PRO A 221 -3.21 -8.58 11.93
C PRO A 221 -2.36 -8.69 13.20
N LEU A 222 -2.09 -9.91 13.66
CA LEU A 222 -1.31 -10.14 14.88
C LEU A 222 0.10 -9.57 14.79
N SER A 223 0.73 -9.60 13.62
CA SER A 223 2.04 -9.00 13.36
C SER A 223 2.06 -7.50 13.65
N ILE A 224 1.02 -6.78 13.25
CA ILE A 224 0.88 -5.34 13.50
C ILE A 224 0.61 -5.07 14.99
N ILE A 225 -0.22 -5.91 15.65
CA ILE A 225 -0.50 -5.79 17.08
C ILE A 225 0.80 -5.91 17.88
N GLU A 226 1.67 -6.84 17.51
CA GLU A 226 2.97 -7.05 18.15
C GLU A 226 3.94 -5.90 17.85
N MET A 227 4.17 -5.59 16.58
CA MET A 227 5.19 -4.62 16.18
C MET A 227 4.88 -3.19 16.57
N ALA A 228 3.59 -2.80 16.57
CA ALA A 228 3.14 -1.49 17.05
C ALA A 228 2.91 -1.47 18.57
N LYS A 229 3.28 -2.54 19.27
CA LYS A 229 3.15 -2.70 20.73
C LYS A 229 1.74 -2.46 21.26
N LEU A 230 0.73 -2.75 20.44
CA LEU A 230 -0.66 -2.52 20.84
C LEU A 230 -1.07 -3.39 22.05
N TYR A 231 -0.34 -4.46 22.33
CA TYR A 231 -0.51 -5.29 23.53
C TYR A 231 -0.27 -4.53 24.85
N GLU A 232 0.46 -3.39 24.82
CA GLU A 232 0.65 -2.56 26.01
C GLU A 232 -0.64 -1.83 26.42
N VAL A 233 -1.55 -1.59 25.49
CA VAL A 233 -2.79 -0.84 25.65
C VAL A 233 -4.05 -1.66 25.31
N GLN A 234 -3.89 -2.94 24.98
CA GLN A 234 -4.97 -3.89 24.66
C GLN A 234 -4.76 -5.20 25.43
N LYS A 235 -5.80 -5.70 26.06
CA LYS A 235 -5.72 -6.88 26.92
C LYS A 235 -6.24 -8.15 26.25
N TYR A 236 -7.27 -8.04 25.42
CA TYR A 236 -7.95 -9.17 24.79
C TYR A 236 -7.73 -9.13 23.28
N CYS A 237 -7.54 -10.31 22.69
CA CYS A 237 -7.47 -10.50 21.23
C CYS A 237 -8.49 -11.58 20.83
N SER A 238 -9.53 -11.17 20.15
CA SER A 238 -10.56 -12.06 19.63
C SER A 238 -10.24 -12.41 18.20
N MET A 239 -9.95 -13.69 17.93
CA MET A 239 -9.49 -14.22 16.65
C MET A 239 -10.65 -14.30 15.65
N THR A 240 -11.15 -13.15 15.28
CA THR A 240 -12.27 -13.03 14.34
C THR A 240 -11.86 -13.32 12.90
N SER A 241 -10.60 -13.09 12.54
CA SER A 241 -10.09 -13.22 11.16
C SER A 241 -11.12 -12.71 10.15
N HIS A 242 -11.70 -11.56 10.46
CA HIS A 242 -12.89 -11.03 9.79
C HIS A 242 -12.59 -10.52 8.37
N MET A 243 -11.32 -10.27 8.05
CA MET A 243 -10.87 -10.00 6.68
C MET A 243 -9.40 -10.32 6.52
N TRP A 244 -9.00 -10.58 5.27
CA TRP A 244 -7.61 -10.54 4.86
C TRP A 244 -7.25 -9.13 4.37
N ASP A 245 -6.13 -8.61 4.86
CA ASP A 245 -5.61 -7.31 4.50
C ASP A 245 -4.39 -7.44 3.58
N GLY A 246 -4.50 -6.94 2.36
CA GLY A 246 -3.41 -6.87 1.39
C GLY A 246 -3.06 -5.44 1.06
N GLN A 247 -1.78 -5.19 0.92
CA GLN A 247 -1.28 -3.87 0.54
C GLN A 247 -0.94 -3.85 -0.95
N TRP A 248 -1.60 -2.98 -1.70
CA TRP A 248 -1.21 -2.65 -3.06
C TRP A 248 0.07 -1.83 -3.03
N VAL A 249 1.11 -2.28 -3.71
CA VAL A 249 2.29 -1.45 -3.99
C VAL A 249 1.90 -0.45 -5.06
N LEU A 250 1.81 0.82 -4.68
CA LEU A 250 1.36 1.92 -5.54
C LEU A 250 2.53 2.77 -5.98
N ALA A 251 2.45 3.28 -7.22
CA ALA A 251 3.33 4.34 -7.70
C ALA A 251 2.51 5.49 -8.29
N ASN A 252 3.10 6.69 -8.34
CA ASN A 252 2.55 7.77 -9.15
C ASN A 252 2.56 7.36 -10.63
N GLN A 253 1.39 7.31 -11.28
CA GLN A 253 1.29 6.77 -12.63
C GLN A 253 2.03 7.59 -13.69
N ARG A 254 2.04 8.93 -13.59
CA ARG A 254 2.76 9.79 -14.52
C ARG A 254 4.26 9.59 -14.39
N ARG A 255 4.75 9.59 -13.14
CA ARG A 255 6.16 9.35 -12.85
C ARG A 255 6.59 7.97 -13.31
N TRP A 256 5.80 6.93 -13.01
CA TRP A 256 6.06 5.56 -13.48
C TRP A 256 6.18 5.48 -14.99
N LYS A 257 5.21 6.03 -15.73
CA LYS A 257 5.22 6.03 -17.21
C LYS A 257 6.35 6.86 -17.82
N SER A 258 6.91 7.83 -17.10
CA SER A 258 8.05 8.65 -17.58
C SER A 258 9.40 7.96 -17.39
N LEU A 259 9.48 6.86 -16.65
CA LEU A 259 10.73 6.10 -16.50
C LEU A 259 11.10 5.38 -17.80
N PRO A 260 12.41 5.21 -18.09
CA PRO A 260 12.88 4.34 -19.16
C PRO A 260 12.34 2.91 -18.97
N GLN A 261 12.05 2.21 -20.07
CA GLN A 261 11.46 0.86 -20.03
C GLN A 261 12.34 -0.15 -19.26
N ASP A 262 13.65 -0.07 -19.41
CA ASP A 262 14.60 -0.91 -18.69
C ASP A 262 14.56 -0.66 -17.17
N ALA A 263 14.40 0.60 -16.74
CA ALA A 263 14.21 0.92 -15.33
C ALA A 263 12.86 0.40 -14.79
N GLN A 264 11.77 0.52 -15.57
CA GLN A 264 10.48 -0.06 -15.20
C GLN A 264 10.56 -1.58 -15.07
N ALA A 265 11.19 -2.26 -16.02
CA ALA A 265 11.36 -3.72 -15.99
C ALA A 265 12.20 -4.18 -14.78
N LEU A 266 13.31 -3.48 -14.50
CA LEU A 266 14.18 -3.76 -13.36
C LEU A 266 13.43 -3.60 -12.04
N ILE A 267 12.75 -2.47 -11.83
CA ILE A 267 11.96 -2.22 -10.62
C ILE A 267 10.86 -3.27 -10.46
N SER A 268 10.10 -3.55 -11.52
CA SER A 268 9.02 -4.56 -11.49
C SER A 268 9.53 -5.95 -11.12
N LYS A 269 10.67 -6.38 -11.68
CA LYS A 269 11.32 -7.66 -11.39
C LYS A 269 11.61 -7.80 -9.89
N HIS A 270 12.29 -6.81 -9.31
CA HIS A 270 12.71 -6.88 -7.90
C HIS A 270 11.52 -6.70 -6.94
N LEU A 271 10.54 -5.86 -7.26
CA LEU A 271 9.34 -5.74 -6.43
C LEU A 271 8.48 -6.99 -6.45
N ARG A 272 8.36 -7.67 -7.61
CA ARG A 272 7.69 -8.97 -7.69
C ARG A 272 8.38 -10.01 -6.80
N GLN A 273 9.70 -10.12 -6.86
CA GLN A 273 10.47 -11.03 -6.02
C GLN A 273 10.31 -10.68 -4.54
N ALA A 274 10.41 -9.41 -4.17
CA ALA A 274 10.23 -8.95 -2.80
C ALA A 274 8.83 -9.29 -2.26
N ALA A 275 7.77 -9.14 -3.06
CA ALA A 275 6.42 -9.49 -2.65
C ALA A 275 6.29 -10.99 -2.36
N LEU A 276 6.84 -11.87 -3.19
CA LEU A 276 6.79 -13.33 -2.96
C LEU A 276 7.56 -13.72 -1.69
N MET A 277 8.74 -13.14 -1.46
CA MET A 277 9.54 -13.40 -0.25
C MET A 277 8.82 -12.88 0.99
N GLN A 278 8.24 -11.68 0.92
CA GLN A 278 7.50 -11.06 2.01
C GLN A 278 6.30 -11.91 2.44
N ARG A 279 5.53 -12.49 1.51
CA ARG A 279 4.43 -13.40 1.82
C ARG A 279 4.90 -14.62 2.62
N GLY A 280 6.04 -15.21 2.23
CA GLY A 280 6.64 -16.32 2.98
C GLY A 280 7.07 -15.93 4.39
N ASP A 281 7.60 -14.73 4.58
CA ASP A 281 7.98 -14.21 5.89
C ASP A 281 6.76 -13.91 6.76
N MET A 282 5.70 -13.34 6.18
CA MET A 282 4.45 -13.07 6.89
C MET A 282 3.77 -14.35 7.35
N PHE A 283 3.75 -15.39 6.50
CA PHE A 283 3.23 -16.70 6.89
C PHE A 283 3.96 -17.26 8.12
N LYS A 284 5.31 -17.22 8.14
CA LYS A 284 6.10 -17.66 9.29
C LYS A 284 5.84 -16.80 10.54
N LEU A 285 5.78 -15.48 10.36
CA LEU A 285 5.55 -14.55 11.45
C LEU A 285 4.16 -14.75 12.07
N ASN A 286 3.10 -14.82 11.26
CA ASN A 286 1.73 -15.00 11.75
C ASN A 286 1.54 -16.31 12.52
N ASN A 287 2.27 -17.38 12.17
CA ASN A 287 2.24 -18.66 12.89
C ASN A 287 2.97 -18.62 14.25
N SER A 288 3.86 -17.65 14.47
CA SER A 288 4.69 -17.58 15.69
C SER A 288 4.28 -16.44 16.64
N VAL A 289 3.63 -15.38 16.14
CA VAL A 289 3.42 -14.15 16.89
C VAL A 289 2.38 -14.28 18.00
N GLN A 290 1.42 -15.21 17.88
CA GLN A 290 0.41 -15.42 18.93
C GLN A 290 1.05 -15.77 20.27
N ALA A 291 2.01 -16.69 20.29
CA ALA A 291 2.71 -17.08 21.53
C ALA A 291 3.48 -15.90 22.15
N LYS A 292 4.07 -15.02 21.34
CA LYS A 292 4.72 -13.81 21.84
C LYS A 292 3.73 -12.86 22.49
N LEU A 293 2.56 -12.62 21.86
CA LEU A 293 1.52 -11.77 22.43
C LEU A 293 0.95 -12.35 23.72
N GLN A 294 0.80 -13.67 23.81
CA GLN A 294 0.40 -14.35 25.06
C GLN A 294 1.45 -14.14 26.16
N ALA A 295 2.73 -14.22 25.84
CA ALA A 295 3.80 -13.92 26.78
C ALA A 295 3.80 -12.48 27.30
N HIS A 296 3.26 -11.54 26.49
CA HIS A 296 2.98 -10.16 26.89
C HIS A 296 1.67 -9.97 27.65
N GLY A 297 0.96 -11.06 27.98
CA GLY A 297 -0.28 -11.02 28.77
C GLY A 297 -1.57 -10.81 27.97
N VAL A 298 -1.53 -10.89 26.64
CA VAL A 298 -2.74 -10.82 25.81
C VAL A 298 -3.55 -12.11 25.96
N VAL A 299 -4.83 -11.97 26.29
CA VAL A 299 -5.77 -13.09 26.43
C VAL A 299 -6.48 -13.31 25.09
N PHE A 300 -6.35 -14.52 24.54
CA PHE A 300 -6.96 -14.90 23.27
C PHE A 300 -8.28 -15.65 23.46
N ASN A 301 -9.25 -15.37 22.59
CA ASN A 301 -10.44 -16.17 22.40
C ASN A 301 -10.76 -16.37 20.91
N PHE A 302 -11.57 -17.38 20.60
CA PHE A 302 -11.86 -17.83 19.24
C PHE A 302 -13.38 -17.79 19.02
N PRO A 303 -13.94 -16.66 18.59
CA PRO A 303 -15.38 -16.53 18.36
C PRO A 303 -15.82 -17.32 17.12
N ASP A 304 -17.09 -17.73 17.10
CA ASP A 304 -17.70 -18.31 15.90
C ASP A 304 -17.89 -17.24 14.81
N ARG A 305 -17.10 -17.32 13.77
CA ARG A 305 -17.09 -16.38 12.64
C ARG A 305 -18.39 -16.38 11.84
N SER A 306 -19.10 -17.51 11.80
CA SER A 306 -20.37 -17.64 11.06
C SER A 306 -21.44 -16.69 11.58
N ARG A 307 -21.51 -16.49 12.89
CA ARG A 307 -22.45 -15.56 13.55
C ARG A 307 -22.25 -14.12 13.10
N PHE A 308 -20.99 -13.69 12.95
CA PHE A 308 -20.68 -12.32 12.47
C PHE A 308 -21.05 -12.16 11.00
N LYS A 309 -20.76 -13.17 10.17
CA LYS A 309 -21.15 -13.19 8.76
C LYS A 309 -22.67 -13.12 8.60
N GLU A 310 -23.42 -13.89 9.37
CA GLU A 310 -24.90 -13.87 9.40
C GLU A 310 -25.44 -12.51 9.85
N ALA A 311 -24.87 -11.91 10.90
CA ALA A 311 -25.27 -10.59 11.37
C ALA A 311 -25.08 -9.51 10.29
N LEU A 312 -23.93 -9.53 9.59
CA LEU A 312 -23.66 -8.63 8.47
C LEU A 312 -24.62 -8.86 7.28
N ALA A 313 -24.95 -10.10 6.98
CA ALA A 313 -25.93 -10.44 5.93
C ALA A 313 -27.32 -9.90 6.29
N LYS A 314 -27.79 -10.11 7.53
CA LYS A 314 -29.06 -9.58 8.02
C LYS A 314 -29.11 -8.05 8.01
N ALA A 315 -27.99 -7.39 8.29
CA ALA A 315 -27.88 -5.93 8.24
C ALA A 315 -27.78 -5.36 6.81
N GLY A 316 -27.78 -6.19 5.78
CA GLY A 316 -27.70 -5.76 4.37
C GLY A 316 -26.32 -5.28 3.93
N PHE A 317 -25.27 -5.58 4.70
CA PHE A 317 -23.89 -5.12 4.43
C PHE A 317 -23.37 -5.59 3.07
N TYR A 318 -23.57 -6.87 2.71
CA TYR A 318 -23.09 -7.41 1.44
C TYR A 318 -23.82 -6.83 0.23
N GLN A 319 -25.14 -6.59 0.35
CA GLN A 319 -25.95 -5.97 -0.71
C GLN A 319 -25.56 -4.48 -0.90
N GLU A 320 -25.28 -3.76 0.19
CA GLU A 320 -24.80 -2.39 0.11
C GLU A 320 -23.49 -2.31 -0.69
N TRP A 321 -22.53 -3.19 -0.38
CA TRP A 321 -21.21 -3.16 -1.02
C TRP A 321 -21.21 -3.77 -2.42
N ARG A 322 -22.09 -4.72 -2.71
CA ARG A 322 -22.36 -5.16 -4.08
C ARG A 322 -22.76 -4.00 -4.99
N LYS A 323 -23.66 -3.13 -4.54
CA LYS A 323 -24.06 -1.93 -5.28
C LYS A 323 -22.90 -0.95 -5.50
N LYS A 324 -22.02 -0.79 -4.51
CA LYS A 324 -20.88 0.12 -4.59
C LYS A 324 -19.74 -0.42 -5.46
N PHE A 325 -19.46 -1.71 -5.40
CA PHE A 325 -18.41 -2.35 -6.20
C PHE A 325 -18.86 -2.58 -7.65
N GLY A 326 -20.12 -2.90 -7.84
CA GLY A 326 -20.70 -3.32 -9.12
C GLY A 326 -20.72 -4.83 -9.30
N GLU A 327 -21.58 -5.32 -10.21
CA GLU A 327 -21.80 -6.77 -10.40
C GLU A 327 -20.56 -7.49 -10.93
N GLN A 328 -19.82 -6.89 -11.86
CA GLN A 328 -18.66 -7.55 -12.48
C GLN A 328 -17.57 -7.92 -11.46
N PRO A 329 -17.02 -7.01 -10.61
CA PRO A 329 -16.02 -7.39 -9.64
C PRO A 329 -16.58 -8.29 -8.52
N MET A 330 -17.88 -8.17 -8.18
CA MET A 330 -18.52 -9.11 -7.26
C MET A 330 -18.59 -10.52 -7.83
N ALA A 331 -18.93 -10.69 -9.11
CA ALA A 331 -18.91 -11.98 -9.77
C ALA A 331 -17.48 -12.57 -9.83
N LEU A 332 -16.46 -11.74 -10.06
CA LEU A 332 -15.05 -12.16 -9.99
C LEU A 332 -14.65 -12.63 -8.57
N LEU A 333 -15.09 -11.93 -7.53
CA LEU A 333 -14.85 -12.34 -6.15
C LEU A 333 -15.55 -13.68 -5.85
N GLU A 334 -16.82 -13.79 -6.19
CA GLU A 334 -17.66 -14.98 -5.95
C GLU A 334 -17.16 -16.25 -6.65
N LYS A 335 -16.40 -16.12 -7.74
CA LYS A 335 -15.70 -17.24 -8.41
C LYS A 335 -14.73 -17.95 -7.45
N TYR A 336 -14.13 -17.22 -6.52
CA TYR A 336 -13.15 -17.75 -5.56
C TYR A 336 -13.74 -18.04 -4.18
N THR A 337 -14.76 -17.31 -3.78
CA THR A 337 -15.28 -17.33 -2.40
C THR A 337 -16.64 -18.04 -2.27
N GLY A 338 -17.26 -18.38 -3.39
CA GLY A 338 -18.68 -18.77 -3.44
C GLY A 338 -19.59 -17.54 -3.36
N LYS A 339 -20.88 -17.76 -3.63
CA LYS A 339 -21.89 -16.68 -3.61
C LYS A 339 -21.99 -16.03 -2.23
N LEU A 340 -22.09 -14.72 -2.25
CA LEU A 340 -22.34 -13.90 -1.06
C LEU A 340 -23.83 -13.53 -1.03
N ALA A 341 -24.41 -13.52 0.16
CA ALA A 341 -25.85 -13.29 0.36
C ALA A 341 -26.31 -11.92 -0.16
#